data_e8ef28383be1a3a7640d9fa7364c2573
#
_entry.id   e8ef28383be1a3a7640d9fa7364c2573
#
_cell.length_a   1.000
_cell.length_b   1.000
_cell.length_c   1.000
_cell.angle_alpha   90.00
_cell.angle_beta   90.00
_cell.angle_gamma   90.00
#
_symmetry.space_group_name_H-M   'P 1'
#
loop_
_entity.id
_entity.type
_entity.pdbx_description
1 polymer ?
#
loop_
_entity_poly.entity_id
_entity_poly.type
_entity_poly.pdbx_seq_one_letter_code
_entity_poly.pdbx_strand_id
1 'polypeptide(L)'
;MSNASTTAGVEPAADYANGSPSSQLHEDVEDYVDLVAERAVQPGGNADGTARMIVKRSSLAEYSASSPSGHDHVQALSSALAAFGKLARRAIDASNEVNDADTADIFTEISRGVDKWLWMVEAHLQL
;
A
#
# COMPACT_ATOMS: atom_id res chain seq x y z
N MET A 1 11.90 33.05 8.04
CA MET A 1 11.52 32.69 8.32
C MET A 1 10.94 32.42 8.58
N SER A 2 10.66 32.54 8.39
CA SER A 2 10.01 32.14 8.73
C SER A 2 9.24 31.87 8.65
N ASN A 3 8.80 31.91 8.38
CA ASN A 3 8.00 31.45 8.45
C ASN A 3 7.73 30.74 8.24
N ALA A 4 7.91 31.02 7.83
CA ALA A 4 7.46 30.02 7.40
C ALA A 4 7.34 29.05 8.17
N SER A 5 7.74 28.90 8.62
CA SER A 5 7.66 28.00 9.37
C SER A 5 6.65 27.85 9.99
N THR A 6 6.40 28.52 10.17
CA THR A 6 5.46 28.43 10.93
C THR A 6 4.34 28.10 10.35
N THR A 7 4.13 28.64 9.45
CA THR A 7 2.99 28.33 8.90
C THR A 7 3.02 27.05 8.46
N ALA A 8 4.09 26.60 8.22
CA ALA A 8 4.17 25.29 7.77
C ALA A 8 3.39 24.42 8.65
N GLY A 9 3.52 24.57 9.86
CA GLY A 9 2.89 23.67 10.74
C GLY A 9 1.43 23.74 10.70
N VAL A 10 0.96 24.78 10.11
CA VAL A 10 -0.43 24.93 10.11
C VAL A 10 -1.08 24.44 8.90
N GLU A 11 -0.37 23.74 8.12
CA GLU A 11 -0.92 23.24 6.98
C GLU A 11 -2.29 22.92 7.08
N PRO A 12 -3.09 23.32 6.19
CA PRO A 12 -4.48 23.00 6.20
C PRO A 12 -4.63 21.50 6.25
N ALA A 13 -5.44 21.05 7.12
CA ALA A 13 -5.71 19.65 7.26
C ALA A 13 -6.20 19.05 5.95
N ALA A 14 -6.90 19.83 5.16
CA ALA A 14 -7.40 19.36 3.89
C ALA A 14 -6.27 18.96 2.96
N ASP A 15 -5.21 19.77 2.90
CA ASP A 15 -4.09 19.43 2.04
C ASP A 15 -3.42 18.17 2.51
N TYR A 16 -3.25 18.03 3.81
CA TYR A 16 -2.62 16.85 4.34
C TYR A 16 -3.48 15.61 4.05
N ALA A 17 -4.78 15.70 4.25
CA ALA A 17 -5.68 14.59 4.04
C ALA A 17 -5.69 14.14 2.58
N ASN A 18 -5.63 15.09 1.65
CA ASN A 18 -5.67 14.75 0.24
C ASN A 18 -4.33 14.34 -0.34
N GLY A 19 -3.25 14.87 0.22
CA GLY A 19 -1.94 14.59 -0.30
C GLY A 19 -1.09 13.69 0.55
N SER A 20 -1.63 13.14 1.62
CA SER A 20 -0.82 12.34 2.52
C SER A 20 -0.42 11.02 1.87
N PRO A 21 0.72 10.47 2.29
CA PRO A 21 1.14 9.15 1.79
C PRO A 21 0.09 8.08 2.07
N SER A 22 -0.60 8.17 3.20
CA SER A 22 -1.63 7.21 3.53
C SER A 22 -2.80 7.27 2.55
N SER A 23 -3.20 8.48 2.15
CA SER A 23 -4.26 8.66 1.17
C SER A 23 -3.87 8.09 -0.18
N GLN A 24 -2.64 8.32 -0.61
CA GLN A 24 -2.15 7.80 -1.87
C GLN A 24 -2.06 6.27 -1.83
N LEU A 25 -1.63 5.72 -0.72
CA LEU A 25 -1.57 4.27 -0.56
C LEU A 25 -2.96 3.66 -0.66
N HIS A 26 -3.97 4.28 -0.05
CA HIS A 26 -5.34 3.80 -0.14
C HIS A 26 -5.80 3.74 -1.59
N GLU A 27 -5.55 4.81 -2.35
CA GLU A 27 -5.95 4.86 -3.75
C GLU A 27 -5.25 3.78 -4.56
N ASP A 28 -3.95 3.60 -4.34
CA ASP A 28 -3.19 2.60 -5.07
C ASP A 28 -3.71 1.20 -4.78
N VAL A 29 -3.98 0.91 -3.51
CA VAL A 29 -4.47 -0.42 -3.11
C VAL A 29 -5.85 -0.68 -3.68
N GLU A 30 -6.72 0.33 -3.69
CA GLU A 30 -8.05 0.16 -4.29
C GLU A 30 -7.94 -0.14 -5.78
N ASP A 31 -7.00 0.52 -6.47
CA ASP A 31 -6.78 0.24 -7.88
C ASP A 31 -6.27 -1.19 -8.08
N TYR A 32 -5.39 -1.65 -7.20
CA TYR A 32 -4.87 -3.02 -7.28
C TYR A 32 -5.99 -4.04 -7.09
N VAL A 33 -6.90 -3.80 -6.14
CA VAL A 33 -8.03 -4.70 -5.90
C VAL A 33 -8.94 -4.75 -7.12
N ASP A 34 -9.19 -3.60 -7.73
CA ASP A 34 -10.03 -3.54 -8.93
C ASP A 34 -9.39 -4.31 -10.08
N LEU A 35 -8.08 -4.17 -10.26
CA LEU A 35 -7.37 -4.89 -11.32
C LEU A 35 -7.41 -6.40 -11.09
N VAL A 36 -7.25 -6.82 -9.83
CA VAL A 36 -7.34 -8.24 -9.49
C VAL A 36 -8.73 -8.78 -9.80
N ALA A 37 -9.76 -8.05 -9.40
CA ALA A 37 -11.14 -8.46 -9.63
C ALA A 37 -11.47 -8.52 -11.12
N GLU A 38 -10.98 -7.56 -11.88
CA GLU A 38 -11.24 -7.47 -13.30
C GLU A 38 -10.65 -8.64 -14.07
N ARG A 39 -9.51 -9.14 -13.61
CA ARG A 39 -8.83 -10.23 -14.28
C ARG A 39 -9.29 -11.61 -13.84
N ALA A 40 -10.10 -11.66 -12.78
CA ALA A 40 -10.63 -12.92 -12.26
C ALA A 40 -9.55 -13.97 -12.02
N VAL A 41 -8.37 -13.52 -11.63
CA VAL A 41 -7.25 -14.40 -11.35
C VAL A 41 -7.23 -14.71 -9.86
N GLN A 42 -6.99 -15.96 -9.54
CA GLN A 42 -6.86 -16.38 -8.15
C GLN A 42 -5.37 -16.46 -7.81
N PRO A 43 -4.79 -15.44 -7.21
CA PRO A 43 -3.34 -15.45 -6.95
C PRO A 43 -2.92 -16.39 -5.83
N GLY A 44 -3.84 -17.14 -5.28
CA GLY A 44 -3.55 -18.00 -4.14
C GLY A 44 -3.63 -17.16 -2.86
N GLY A 45 -4.26 -17.68 -1.83
CA GLY A 45 -4.42 -16.95 -0.60
C GLY A 45 -5.54 -15.93 -0.71
N ASN A 46 -5.61 -15.04 0.25
CA ASN A 46 -6.70 -14.07 0.34
C ASN A 46 -6.21 -12.66 -0.02
N ALA A 47 -6.15 -12.39 -1.31
CA ALA A 47 -5.68 -11.09 -1.79
C ALA A 47 -6.59 -9.95 -1.32
N ASP A 48 -7.90 -10.16 -1.37
CA ASP A 48 -8.86 -9.15 -0.97
C ASP A 48 -8.75 -8.84 0.52
N GLY A 49 -8.64 -9.87 1.34
CA GLY A 49 -8.48 -9.69 2.79
C GLY A 49 -7.17 -9.00 3.12
N THR A 50 -6.10 -9.36 2.41
CA THR A 50 -4.80 -8.72 2.62
C THR A 50 -4.86 -7.24 2.23
N ALA A 51 -5.52 -6.92 1.12
CA ALA A 51 -5.66 -5.54 0.67
C ALA A 51 -6.45 -4.72 1.70
N ARG A 52 -7.51 -5.29 2.26
CA ARG A 52 -8.29 -4.59 3.29
C ARG A 52 -7.45 -4.34 4.53
N MET A 53 -6.58 -5.27 4.88
CA MET A 53 -5.68 -5.10 6.02
C MET A 53 -4.72 -3.93 5.77
N ILE A 54 -4.21 -3.80 4.54
CA ILE A 54 -3.32 -2.69 4.19
C ILE A 54 -4.04 -1.36 4.42
N VAL A 55 -5.26 -1.24 3.91
CA VAL A 55 -6.03 0.00 4.06
C VAL A 55 -6.29 0.29 5.53
N LYS A 56 -6.71 -0.72 6.28
CA LYS A 56 -6.99 -0.54 7.70
C LYS A 56 -5.76 -0.11 8.48
N ARG A 57 -4.64 -0.79 8.27
CA ARG A 57 -3.43 -0.50 9.04
C ARG A 57 -2.83 0.84 8.66
N SER A 58 -2.92 1.24 7.39
CA SER A 58 -2.41 2.55 7.00
C SER A 58 -3.22 3.68 7.61
N SER A 59 -4.56 3.53 7.70
CA SER A 59 -5.40 4.51 8.36
C SER A 59 -5.06 4.64 9.84
N LEU A 60 -4.92 3.50 10.53
CA LEU A 60 -4.63 3.50 11.95
C LEU A 60 -3.23 4.05 12.23
N ALA A 61 -2.27 3.76 11.37
CA ALA A 61 -0.92 4.28 11.51
C ALA A 61 -0.89 5.80 11.40
N GLU A 62 -1.65 6.33 10.45
CA GLU A 62 -1.71 7.77 10.27
C GLU A 62 -2.39 8.44 11.47
N TYR A 63 -3.49 7.87 11.92
CA TYR A 63 -4.24 8.41 13.03
C TYR A 63 -3.44 8.40 14.34
N SER A 64 -2.60 7.40 14.54
CA SER A 64 -1.84 7.22 15.77
C SER A 64 -0.35 7.46 15.59
N ALA A 65 0.03 8.30 14.64
CA ALA A 65 1.43 8.43 14.24
C ALA A 65 2.39 8.77 15.38
N SER A 66 1.93 9.51 16.37
CA SER A 66 2.79 9.92 17.46
C SER A 66 2.71 9.02 18.69
N SER A 67 2.06 7.88 18.58
CA SER A 67 1.88 6.98 19.72
C SER A 67 2.55 5.64 19.45
N PRO A 68 2.82 4.86 20.51
CA PRO A 68 3.37 3.51 20.31
C PRO A 68 2.48 2.63 19.44
N SER A 69 1.16 2.79 19.53
CA SER A 69 0.28 1.99 18.67
C SER A 69 0.42 2.35 17.21
N GLY A 70 0.82 3.59 16.89
CA GLY A 70 1.11 3.97 15.53
C GLY A 70 2.24 3.15 14.95
N HIS A 71 3.30 2.95 15.73
CA HIS A 71 4.43 2.12 15.30
C HIS A 71 3.99 0.67 15.06
N ASP A 72 3.13 0.14 15.93
CA ASP A 72 2.62 -1.22 15.75
C ASP A 72 1.81 -1.34 14.47
N HIS A 73 1.02 -0.33 14.14
CA HIS A 73 0.23 -0.35 12.91
C HIS A 73 1.11 -0.24 11.68
N VAL A 74 2.19 0.53 11.75
CA VAL A 74 3.14 0.63 10.63
C VAL A 74 3.84 -0.71 10.42
N GLN A 75 4.18 -1.39 11.50
CA GLN A 75 4.83 -2.69 11.39
C GLN A 75 3.87 -3.73 10.79
N ALA A 76 2.61 -3.72 11.21
CA ALA A 76 1.60 -4.60 10.65
C ALA A 76 1.33 -4.27 9.17
N LEU A 77 1.39 -2.98 8.81
CA LEU A 77 1.25 -2.55 7.43
C LEU A 77 2.38 -3.11 6.57
N SER A 78 3.61 -3.04 7.06
CA SER A 78 4.76 -3.59 6.36
C SER A 78 4.55 -5.07 6.07
N SER A 79 4.08 -5.84 7.07
CA SER A 79 3.82 -7.26 6.90
C SER A 79 2.73 -7.53 5.88
N ALA A 80 1.66 -6.73 5.90
CA ALA A 80 0.57 -6.90 4.96
C ALA A 80 1.00 -6.57 3.53
N LEU A 81 1.82 -5.53 3.36
CA LEU A 81 2.35 -5.18 2.04
C LEU A 81 3.24 -6.29 1.49
N ALA A 82 4.09 -6.86 2.35
CA ALA A 82 4.96 -7.96 1.93
C ALA A 82 4.14 -9.17 1.49
N ALA A 83 3.07 -9.47 2.22
CA ALA A 83 2.18 -10.57 1.87
C ALA A 83 1.48 -10.33 0.53
N PHE A 84 1.01 -9.11 0.31
CA PHE A 84 0.33 -8.77 -0.94
C PHE A 84 1.31 -8.83 -2.12
N GLY A 85 2.55 -8.38 -1.93
CA GLY A 85 3.57 -8.49 -2.96
C GLY A 85 3.84 -9.93 -3.34
N LYS A 86 3.84 -10.83 -2.36
CA LYS A 86 4.04 -12.25 -2.62
C LYS A 86 2.88 -12.82 -3.43
N LEU A 87 1.66 -12.43 -3.12
CA LEU A 87 0.49 -12.85 -3.88
C LEU A 87 0.56 -12.36 -5.33
N ALA A 88 1.00 -11.12 -5.52
CA ALA A 88 1.13 -10.55 -6.87
C ALA A 88 2.17 -11.33 -7.69
N ARG A 89 3.28 -11.69 -7.08
CA ARG A 89 4.32 -12.46 -7.78
C ARG A 89 3.85 -13.86 -8.16
N ARG A 90 3.05 -14.50 -7.29
CA ARG A 90 2.45 -15.79 -7.64
C ARG A 90 1.50 -15.65 -8.81
N ALA A 91 0.76 -14.54 -8.86
CA ALA A 91 -0.16 -14.30 -9.97
C ALA A 91 0.57 -14.09 -11.29
N ILE A 92 1.75 -13.46 -11.25
CA ILE A 92 2.59 -13.31 -12.43
C ILE A 92 2.96 -14.68 -12.98
N ASP A 93 3.44 -15.57 -12.11
CA ASP A 93 3.84 -16.91 -12.53
C ASP A 93 2.66 -17.70 -13.09
N ALA A 94 1.53 -17.64 -12.41
CA ALA A 94 0.34 -18.35 -12.85
C ALA A 94 -0.15 -17.86 -14.20
N SER A 95 -0.10 -16.54 -14.42
CA SER A 95 -0.51 -15.96 -15.69
C SER A 95 0.42 -16.37 -16.83
N ASN A 96 1.71 -16.41 -16.56
CA ASN A 96 2.69 -16.82 -17.56
C ASN A 96 2.53 -18.30 -17.92
N GLU A 97 2.14 -19.14 -16.96
CA GLU A 97 1.94 -20.56 -17.24
C GLU A 97 0.81 -20.81 -18.23
N VAL A 98 -0.18 -19.93 -18.27
CA VAL A 98 -1.28 -20.05 -19.23
C VAL A 98 -1.13 -19.07 -20.39
N ASN A 99 0.06 -18.51 -20.54
CA ASN A 99 0.38 -17.59 -21.64
C ASN A 99 -0.50 -16.33 -21.67
N ASP A 100 -0.92 -15.85 -20.51
CA ASP A 100 -1.70 -14.63 -20.40
C ASP A 100 -0.75 -13.48 -20.05
N ALA A 101 -0.07 -12.97 -21.08
CA ALA A 101 0.93 -11.93 -20.91
C ALA A 101 0.33 -10.62 -20.38
N ASP A 102 -0.88 -10.29 -20.80
CA ASP A 102 -1.52 -9.05 -20.37
C ASP A 102 -1.78 -9.07 -18.87
N THR A 103 -2.28 -10.17 -18.35
CA THR A 103 -2.52 -10.32 -16.92
C THR A 103 -1.19 -10.31 -16.15
N ALA A 104 -0.17 -10.99 -16.69
CA ALA A 104 1.15 -10.99 -16.07
C ALA A 104 1.72 -9.57 -15.96
N ASP A 105 1.52 -8.75 -16.99
CA ASP A 105 1.99 -7.36 -16.96
C ASP A 105 1.28 -6.54 -15.89
N ILE A 106 0.00 -6.74 -15.72
CA ILE A 106 -0.78 -6.04 -14.70
C ILE A 106 -0.27 -6.40 -13.31
N PHE A 107 -0.05 -7.69 -13.05
CA PHE A 107 0.45 -8.10 -11.74
C PHE A 107 1.91 -7.69 -11.51
N THR A 108 2.68 -7.54 -12.59
CA THR A 108 4.03 -6.98 -12.49
C THR A 108 3.97 -5.53 -12.04
N GLU A 109 3.04 -4.76 -12.59
CA GLU A 109 2.86 -3.37 -12.18
C GLU A 109 2.45 -3.28 -10.72
N ILE A 110 1.52 -4.13 -10.29
CA ILE A 110 1.08 -4.19 -8.91
C ILE A 110 2.26 -4.53 -7.99
N SER A 111 3.04 -5.54 -8.37
CA SER A 111 4.20 -5.96 -7.58
C SER A 111 5.21 -4.82 -7.41
N ARG A 112 5.47 -4.07 -8.48
CA ARG A 112 6.38 -2.92 -8.39
C ARG A 112 5.85 -1.83 -7.48
N GLY A 113 4.56 -1.54 -7.57
CA GLY A 113 3.94 -0.52 -6.73
C GLY A 113 3.97 -0.92 -5.26
N VAL A 114 3.69 -2.19 -4.97
CA VAL A 114 3.72 -2.69 -3.60
C VAL A 114 5.15 -2.65 -3.05
N ASP A 115 6.15 -3.02 -3.86
CA ASP A 115 7.54 -2.97 -3.43
C ASP A 115 7.96 -1.54 -3.08
N LYS A 116 7.52 -0.57 -3.87
CA LYS A 116 7.81 0.83 -3.60
C LYS A 116 7.23 1.26 -2.27
N TRP A 117 5.95 0.91 -2.02
CA TRP A 117 5.30 1.26 -0.76
C TRP A 117 5.95 0.54 0.42
N LEU A 118 6.32 -0.73 0.23
CA LEU A 118 6.99 -1.49 1.27
C LEU A 118 8.32 -0.85 1.65
N TRP A 119 9.10 -0.44 0.65
CA TRP A 119 10.37 0.24 0.90
C TRP A 119 10.16 1.52 1.71
N MET A 120 9.15 2.32 1.36
CA MET A 120 8.87 3.57 2.06
C MET A 120 8.43 3.32 3.49
N VAL A 121 7.60 2.30 3.70
CA VAL A 121 7.11 1.95 5.03
C VAL A 121 8.24 1.42 5.89
N GLU A 122 9.10 0.57 5.34
CA GLU A 122 10.23 0.02 6.08
C GLU A 122 11.23 1.10 6.45
N ALA A 123 11.45 2.07 5.57
CA ALA A 123 12.33 3.19 5.88
C ALA A 123 11.77 3.99 7.05
N HIS A 124 10.46 4.12 7.12
CA HIS A 124 9.80 4.83 8.20
C HIS A 124 9.99 4.12 9.55
N LEU A 125 10.02 2.79 9.53
CA LEU A 125 10.21 2.01 10.76
C LEU A 125 11.61 2.17 11.34
N GLN A 126 12.57 2.58 10.53
CA GLN A 126 13.94 2.73 10.99
C GLN A 126 14.20 4.09 11.66
N LEU A 127 13.25 4.97 11.62
CA LEU A 127 13.35 6.25 12.29
C LEU A 127 12.98 6.10 13.76
#